data_815bae6108c15d3c7871ef9fc3b733b8
#
_entry.id   815bae6108c15d3c7871ef9fc3b733b8
#
_cell.length_a   1.000
_cell.length_b   1.000
_cell.length_c   1.000
_cell.angle_alpha   90.00
_cell.angle_beta   90.00
_cell.angle_gamma   90.00
#
_symmetry.space_group_name_H-M   'P 1'
#
loop_
_entity.id
_entity.type
_entity.pdbx_description
1 polymer ?
#
loop_
_entity_poly.entity_id
_entity_poly.type
_entity_poly.pdbx_seq_one_letter_code
_entity_poly.pdbx_strand_id
1 'polypeptide(L)'
;MSKLELYNIYAGYEESKPVLKDISFFVEKGEFIVLLGTSGCGKTTILNLIAGMIPISAGELYIDGVKSNDTPPRKRNIAMVFQNYALYPTMTAYENIAFPLQNAHYKKKDIDSSVKSIAVELGIDDLLERKPAEMSGGQQQRVAIARALVRKPSLLLMDEPLSNLDSALRNQLRFEIKKLHKSIGATIVYVTHDQAEALTLASRIILLSNGMIQQIGTPHEVFYEPANEFVATFLGNPKINLFTSNNLIA
;
A
#
# COMPACT_ATOMS: atom_id res chain seq x y z
N MET A 1 15.33 -12.57 -2.90
CA MET A 1 15.51 -11.65 -4.04
C MET A 1 14.54 -10.50 -3.85
N SER A 2 15.05 -9.28 -3.76
CA SER A 2 14.23 -8.08 -3.57
C SER A 2 13.34 -7.84 -4.78
N LYS A 3 12.10 -7.43 -4.50
CA LYS A 3 11.09 -7.09 -5.52
C LYS A 3 11.12 -5.61 -5.86
N LEU A 4 11.47 -4.78 -4.88
CA LEU A 4 11.54 -3.33 -4.98
C LEU A 4 12.76 -2.85 -4.21
N GLU A 5 13.54 -1.95 -4.80
CA GLU A 5 14.68 -1.32 -4.14
C GLU A 5 14.71 0.17 -4.47
N LEU A 6 14.86 0.97 -3.45
CA LEU A 6 15.02 2.42 -3.54
C LEU A 6 16.40 2.77 -2.92
N TYR A 7 17.19 3.53 -3.65
CA TYR A 7 18.52 3.98 -3.20
C TYR A 7 18.62 5.50 -3.30
N ASN A 8 18.79 6.16 -2.14
CA ASN A 8 19.00 7.60 -1.98
C ASN A 8 18.01 8.44 -2.80
N ILE A 9 16.71 8.08 -2.74
CA ILE A 9 15.66 8.73 -3.53
C ILE A 9 15.37 10.13 -2.98
N TYR A 10 15.41 11.10 -3.89
CA TYR A 10 14.83 12.43 -3.73
C TYR A 10 13.74 12.62 -4.77
N ALA A 11 12.57 13.07 -4.36
CA ALA A 11 11.44 13.31 -5.25
C ALA A 11 10.45 14.32 -4.65
N GLY A 12 9.71 14.99 -5.52
CA GLY A 12 8.65 15.92 -5.15
C GLY A 12 7.84 16.30 -6.37
N TYR A 13 6.81 17.12 -6.16
CA TYR A 13 5.95 17.64 -7.22
C TYR A 13 6.55 18.88 -7.89
N GLU A 14 7.47 19.57 -7.20
CA GLU A 14 8.25 20.70 -7.69
C GLU A 14 9.74 20.36 -7.58
N GLU A 15 10.52 20.62 -8.63
CA GLU A 15 11.97 20.32 -8.65
C GLU A 15 12.74 21.01 -7.52
N SER A 16 12.31 22.22 -7.13
CA SER A 16 12.99 23.03 -6.10
C SER A 16 12.65 22.62 -4.65
N LYS A 17 11.61 21.78 -4.44
CA LYS A 17 11.13 21.40 -3.09
C LYS A 17 10.90 19.89 -3.00
N PRO A 18 11.93 19.08 -2.77
CA PRO A 18 11.75 17.66 -2.61
C PRO A 18 10.91 17.37 -1.35
N VAL A 19 9.85 16.59 -1.54
CA VAL A 19 9.01 16.05 -0.46
C VAL A 19 9.72 14.87 0.20
N LEU A 20 10.39 14.04 -0.61
CA LEU A 20 11.19 12.88 -0.17
C LEU A 20 12.67 13.25 -0.17
N LYS A 21 13.33 12.87 0.92
CA LYS A 21 14.76 13.20 1.16
C LYS A 21 15.50 11.96 1.59
N ASP A 22 16.40 11.48 0.74
CA ASP A 22 17.29 10.35 1.01
C ASP A 22 16.55 9.08 1.43
N ILE A 23 15.52 8.70 0.66
CA ILE A 23 14.73 7.50 0.93
C ILE A 23 15.45 6.28 0.36
N SER A 24 15.84 5.37 1.27
CA SER A 24 16.48 4.10 0.91
C SER A 24 15.84 2.95 1.67
N PHE A 25 15.27 1.98 0.94
CA PHE A 25 14.76 0.71 1.49
C PHE A 25 14.55 -0.32 0.39
N PHE A 26 14.35 -1.57 0.79
CA PHE A 26 14.00 -2.66 -0.13
C PHE A 26 12.79 -3.43 0.38
N VAL A 27 12.10 -4.13 -0.54
CA VAL A 27 10.97 -5.02 -0.26
C VAL A 27 11.28 -6.39 -0.85
N GLU A 28 11.16 -7.43 -0.05
CA GLU A 28 11.37 -8.78 -0.51
C GLU A 28 10.12 -9.36 -1.18
N LYS A 29 10.32 -10.41 -1.98
CA LYS A 29 9.20 -11.10 -2.63
C LYS A 29 8.26 -11.70 -1.57
N GLY A 30 6.96 -11.42 -1.70
CA GLY A 30 5.93 -11.92 -0.78
C GLY A 30 5.86 -11.15 0.54
N GLU A 31 6.61 -10.07 0.69
CA GLU A 31 6.61 -9.24 1.89
C GLU A 31 5.42 -8.26 1.91
N PHE A 32 4.88 -8.00 3.10
CA PHE A 32 3.88 -6.97 3.37
C PHE A 32 4.56 -5.81 4.11
N ILE A 33 4.97 -4.78 3.38
CA ILE A 33 5.54 -3.57 3.98
C ILE A 33 4.46 -2.52 4.21
N VAL A 34 4.50 -1.88 5.37
CA VAL A 34 3.63 -0.74 5.70
C VAL A 34 4.46 0.54 5.81
N LEU A 35 4.11 1.53 4.98
CA LEU A 35 4.58 2.91 5.11
C LEU A 35 3.67 3.63 6.10
N LEU A 36 4.17 3.93 7.29
CA LEU A 36 3.46 4.55 8.38
C LEU A 36 3.99 5.97 8.64
N GLY A 37 3.15 6.89 9.08
CA GLY A 37 3.58 8.25 9.46
C GLY A 37 2.43 9.24 9.43
N THR A 38 2.72 10.47 9.84
CA THR A 38 1.74 11.57 9.88
C THR A 38 1.22 11.95 8.48
N SER A 39 0.08 12.63 8.42
CA SER A 39 -0.42 13.18 7.15
C SER A 39 0.62 14.14 6.54
N GLY A 40 0.81 14.05 5.22
CA GLY A 40 1.75 14.91 4.49
C GLY A 40 3.25 14.54 4.62
N CYS A 41 3.63 13.46 5.33
CA CYS A 41 5.04 13.07 5.47
C CYS A 41 5.69 12.42 4.23
N GLY A 42 4.94 12.22 3.12
CA GLY A 42 5.47 11.71 1.86
C GLY A 42 5.09 10.26 1.50
N LYS A 43 4.21 9.58 2.26
CA LYS A 43 3.80 8.18 2.00
C LYS A 43 3.21 7.97 0.60
N THR A 44 2.17 8.74 0.26
CA THR A 44 1.54 8.71 -1.08
C THR A 44 2.52 9.13 -2.17
N THR A 45 3.46 10.04 -1.88
CA THR A 45 4.53 10.42 -2.81
C THR A 45 5.43 9.24 -3.13
N ILE A 46 5.81 8.40 -2.14
CA ILE A 46 6.55 7.16 -2.37
C ILE A 46 5.75 6.21 -3.26
N LEU A 47 4.45 5.99 -2.99
CA LEU A 47 3.62 5.14 -3.85
C LEU A 47 3.56 5.66 -5.29
N ASN A 48 3.33 6.96 -5.47
CA ASN A 48 3.24 7.58 -6.80
C ASN A 48 4.57 7.48 -7.56
N LEU A 49 5.69 7.61 -6.87
CA LEU A 49 7.02 7.41 -7.44
C LEU A 49 7.22 5.96 -7.89
N ILE A 50 6.91 4.98 -7.04
CA ILE A 50 6.98 3.56 -7.39
C ILE A 50 6.05 3.24 -8.55
N ALA A 51 4.84 3.82 -8.58
CA ALA A 51 3.90 3.69 -9.68
C ALA A 51 4.38 4.35 -10.99
N GLY A 52 5.36 5.27 -10.93
CA GLY A 52 5.86 6.04 -12.06
C GLY A 52 4.97 7.23 -12.44
N MET A 53 4.15 7.71 -11.50
CA MET A 53 3.28 8.85 -11.68
C MET A 53 3.98 10.18 -11.42
N ILE A 54 5.10 10.16 -10.69
CA ILE A 54 5.97 11.32 -10.48
C ILE A 54 7.42 10.93 -10.80
N PRO A 55 8.23 11.90 -11.27
CA PRO A 55 9.64 11.65 -11.58
C PRO A 55 10.48 11.50 -10.32
N ILE A 56 11.63 10.84 -10.46
CA ILE A 56 12.69 10.76 -9.47
C ILE A 56 13.67 11.90 -9.75
N SER A 57 13.90 12.78 -8.77
CA SER A 57 14.85 13.90 -8.91
C SER A 57 16.30 13.46 -8.76
N ALA A 58 16.55 12.51 -7.84
CA ALA A 58 17.86 11.87 -7.63
C ALA A 58 17.67 10.48 -7.01
N GLY A 59 18.68 9.63 -7.14
CA GLY A 59 18.67 8.25 -6.66
C GLY A 59 18.22 7.24 -7.71
N GLU A 60 18.03 6.00 -7.28
CA GLU A 60 17.75 4.88 -8.17
C GLU A 60 16.60 4.01 -7.64
N LEU A 61 15.68 3.64 -8.55
CA LEU A 61 14.57 2.73 -8.30
C LEU A 61 14.75 1.46 -9.13
N TYR A 62 14.68 0.30 -8.48
CA TYR A 62 14.67 -0.99 -9.14
C TYR A 62 13.39 -1.75 -8.82
N ILE A 63 12.78 -2.35 -9.84
CA ILE A 63 11.62 -3.24 -9.74
C ILE A 63 11.99 -4.56 -10.40
N ASP A 64 11.89 -5.67 -9.67
CA ASP A 64 12.33 -6.99 -10.13
C ASP A 64 13.80 -7.00 -10.63
N GLY A 65 14.69 -6.22 -9.97
CA GLY A 65 16.09 -6.08 -10.33
C GLY A 65 16.34 -5.22 -11.58
N VAL A 66 15.32 -4.60 -12.16
CA VAL A 66 15.43 -3.75 -13.35
C VAL A 66 15.32 -2.28 -12.94
N LYS A 67 16.32 -1.47 -13.32
CA LYS A 67 16.29 0.00 -13.09
C LYS A 67 15.07 0.60 -13.76
N SER A 68 14.24 1.28 -12.99
CA SER A 68 12.89 1.68 -13.39
C SER A 68 12.61 3.19 -13.27
N ASN A 69 13.66 4.02 -13.14
CA ASN A 69 13.50 5.48 -13.01
C ASN A 69 12.61 6.06 -14.13
N ASP A 70 12.93 5.72 -15.38
CA ASP A 70 12.27 6.25 -16.59
C ASP A 70 11.22 5.29 -17.16
N THR A 71 10.96 4.17 -16.48
CA THR A 71 9.96 3.19 -16.94
C THR A 71 8.55 3.75 -16.74
N PRO A 72 7.74 3.90 -17.79
CA PRO A 72 6.39 4.42 -17.66
C PRO A 72 5.48 3.45 -16.86
N PRO A 73 4.42 3.94 -16.16
CA PRO A 73 3.56 3.15 -15.29
C PRO A 73 3.05 1.84 -15.93
N ARG A 74 2.60 1.89 -17.18
CA ARG A 74 2.06 0.73 -17.93
C ARG A 74 3.04 -0.43 -18.10
N LYS A 75 4.36 -0.18 -17.98
CA LYS A 75 5.42 -1.18 -18.16
C LYS A 75 5.98 -1.72 -16.84
N ARG A 76 5.57 -1.19 -15.69
CA ARG A 76 6.13 -1.55 -14.38
C ARG A 76 5.57 -2.86 -13.80
N ASN A 77 4.57 -3.48 -14.40
CA ASN A 77 3.86 -4.68 -13.91
C ASN A 77 3.42 -4.58 -12.43
N ILE A 78 2.93 -3.42 -12.05
CA ILE A 78 2.39 -3.12 -10.72
C ILE A 78 0.91 -2.79 -10.82
N ALA A 79 0.19 -2.95 -9.71
CA ALA A 79 -1.18 -2.51 -9.59
C ALA A 79 -1.33 -1.60 -8.36
N MET A 80 -2.31 -0.71 -8.40
CA MET A 80 -2.58 0.23 -7.31
C MET A 80 -4.06 0.22 -6.92
N VAL A 81 -4.30 0.19 -5.61
CA VAL A 81 -5.60 0.42 -4.99
C VAL A 81 -5.57 1.79 -4.36
N PHE A 82 -6.45 2.67 -4.81
CA PHE A 82 -6.55 4.06 -4.34
C PHE A 82 -7.48 4.17 -3.13
N GLN A 83 -7.31 5.21 -2.35
CA GLN A 83 -8.11 5.53 -1.16
C GLN A 83 -9.62 5.59 -1.44
N ASN A 84 -10.03 6.09 -2.61
CA ASN A 84 -11.42 6.20 -3.05
C ASN A 84 -11.88 5.01 -3.91
N TYR A 85 -11.13 3.88 -3.86
CA TYR A 85 -11.33 2.66 -4.65
C TYR A 85 -11.22 2.86 -6.17
N ALA A 86 -11.46 4.06 -6.68
CA ALA A 86 -11.41 4.46 -8.09
C ALA A 86 -12.13 3.48 -9.04
N LEU A 87 -13.27 2.92 -8.60
CA LEU A 87 -14.11 2.07 -9.44
C LEU A 87 -14.81 2.90 -10.52
N TYR A 88 -14.98 2.34 -11.70
CA TYR A 88 -15.77 2.92 -12.77
C TYR A 88 -17.25 2.83 -12.40
N PRO A 89 -17.94 3.94 -12.12
CA PRO A 89 -19.29 3.91 -11.52
C PRO A 89 -20.37 3.37 -12.45
N THR A 90 -20.14 3.43 -13.76
CA THR A 90 -21.07 2.94 -14.79
C THR A 90 -20.92 1.45 -15.08
N MET A 91 -19.80 0.85 -14.67
CA MET A 91 -19.47 -0.56 -14.88
C MET A 91 -19.91 -1.42 -13.70
N THR A 92 -20.32 -2.66 -13.97
CA THR A 92 -20.55 -3.68 -12.95
C THR A 92 -19.25 -4.09 -12.24
N ALA A 93 -19.32 -4.88 -11.16
CA ALA A 93 -18.15 -5.45 -10.53
C ALA A 93 -17.36 -6.33 -11.51
N TYR A 94 -18.05 -7.16 -12.29
CA TYR A 94 -17.43 -7.98 -13.33
C TYR A 94 -16.65 -7.11 -14.32
N GLU A 95 -17.26 -6.07 -14.87
CA GLU A 95 -16.65 -5.18 -15.85
C GLU A 95 -15.45 -4.43 -15.26
N ASN A 96 -15.55 -3.94 -14.03
CA ASN A 96 -14.43 -3.31 -13.31
C ASN A 96 -13.24 -4.25 -13.18
N ILE A 97 -13.47 -5.51 -12.77
CA ILE A 97 -12.41 -6.52 -12.61
C ILE A 97 -11.85 -6.96 -13.96
N ALA A 98 -12.70 -7.12 -14.99
CA ALA A 98 -12.31 -7.54 -16.33
C ALA A 98 -11.49 -6.48 -17.10
N PHE A 99 -11.71 -5.20 -16.80
CA PHE A 99 -11.15 -4.07 -17.54
C PHE A 99 -9.62 -4.13 -17.78
N PRO A 100 -8.77 -4.42 -16.76
CA PRO A 100 -7.33 -4.52 -16.97
C PRO A 100 -6.92 -5.66 -17.90
N LEU A 101 -7.68 -6.76 -17.96
CA LEU A 101 -7.41 -7.88 -18.85
C LEU A 101 -7.88 -7.59 -20.27
N GLN A 102 -9.02 -6.88 -20.43
CA GLN A 102 -9.51 -6.41 -21.72
C GLN A 102 -8.50 -5.46 -22.39
N ASN A 103 -7.98 -4.49 -21.62
CA ASN A 103 -6.95 -3.57 -22.10
C ASN A 103 -5.62 -4.26 -22.44
N ALA A 104 -5.36 -5.42 -21.88
CA ALA A 104 -4.21 -6.26 -22.18
C ALA A 104 -4.52 -7.28 -23.30
N HIS A 105 -5.69 -7.19 -23.97
CA HIS A 105 -6.12 -8.01 -25.10
C HIS A 105 -6.17 -9.53 -24.79
N TYR A 106 -6.52 -9.91 -23.57
CA TYR A 106 -6.76 -11.30 -23.22
C TYR A 106 -8.01 -11.83 -23.92
N LYS A 107 -8.05 -13.15 -24.18
CA LYS A 107 -9.23 -13.81 -24.77
C LYS A 107 -10.40 -13.79 -23.79
N LYS A 108 -11.63 -13.61 -24.28
CA LYS A 108 -12.85 -13.54 -23.47
C LYS A 108 -12.98 -14.71 -22.47
N LYS A 109 -12.67 -15.93 -22.88
CA LYS A 109 -12.71 -17.13 -22.03
C LYS A 109 -11.75 -17.02 -20.85
N ASP A 110 -10.53 -16.49 -21.08
CA ASP A 110 -9.51 -16.36 -20.02
C ASP A 110 -9.88 -15.23 -19.05
N ILE A 111 -10.48 -14.15 -19.56
CA ILE A 111 -11.03 -13.05 -18.76
C ILE A 111 -12.11 -13.59 -17.82
N ASP A 112 -13.13 -14.30 -18.35
CA ASP A 112 -14.23 -14.84 -17.58
C ASP A 112 -13.75 -15.79 -16.47
N SER A 113 -12.84 -16.69 -16.81
CA SER A 113 -12.22 -17.61 -15.84
C SER A 113 -11.46 -16.86 -14.73
N SER A 114 -10.65 -15.86 -15.10
CA SER A 114 -9.84 -15.10 -14.13
C SER A 114 -10.71 -14.24 -13.22
N VAL A 115 -11.74 -13.58 -13.76
CA VAL A 115 -12.68 -12.76 -12.98
C VAL A 115 -13.44 -13.63 -11.98
N LYS A 116 -13.99 -14.76 -12.41
CA LYS A 116 -14.71 -15.68 -11.51
C LYS A 116 -13.82 -16.25 -10.42
N SER A 117 -12.59 -16.64 -10.77
CA SER A 117 -11.63 -17.16 -9.80
C SER A 117 -11.30 -16.15 -8.70
N ILE A 118 -10.95 -14.91 -9.06
CA ILE A 118 -10.61 -13.88 -8.07
C ILE A 118 -11.85 -13.42 -7.28
N ALA A 119 -13.03 -13.44 -7.89
CA ALA A 119 -14.27 -13.09 -7.21
C ALA A 119 -14.61 -14.08 -6.09
N VAL A 120 -14.48 -15.38 -6.35
CA VAL A 120 -14.65 -16.44 -5.34
C VAL A 120 -13.62 -16.29 -4.22
N GLU A 121 -12.34 -16.04 -4.56
CA GLU A 121 -11.27 -15.89 -3.57
C GLU A 121 -11.51 -14.70 -2.61
N LEU A 122 -12.14 -13.64 -3.11
CA LEU A 122 -12.48 -12.43 -2.34
C LEU A 122 -13.90 -12.44 -1.77
N GLY A 123 -14.70 -13.49 -2.00
CA GLY A 123 -16.08 -13.61 -1.54
C GLY A 123 -16.98 -12.50 -2.08
N ILE A 124 -16.90 -12.24 -3.38
CA ILE A 124 -17.68 -11.24 -4.11
C ILE A 124 -18.32 -11.80 -5.40
N ASP A 125 -18.39 -13.11 -5.52
CA ASP A 125 -18.94 -13.79 -6.70
C ASP A 125 -20.44 -13.52 -6.90
N ASP A 126 -21.18 -13.28 -5.82
CA ASP A 126 -22.58 -12.87 -5.83
C ASP A 126 -22.78 -11.39 -6.20
N LEU A 127 -21.72 -10.60 -6.28
CA LEU A 127 -21.77 -9.16 -6.56
C LEU A 127 -21.41 -8.79 -8.00
N LEU A 128 -21.03 -9.75 -8.83
CA LEU A 128 -20.44 -9.49 -10.16
C LEU A 128 -21.33 -8.64 -11.07
N GLU A 129 -22.64 -8.76 -10.95
CA GLU A 129 -23.61 -8.00 -11.78
C GLU A 129 -23.99 -6.62 -11.18
N ARG A 130 -23.55 -6.33 -9.93
CA ARG A 130 -23.87 -5.05 -9.26
C ARG A 130 -22.93 -3.94 -9.70
N LYS A 131 -23.44 -2.71 -9.70
CA LYS A 131 -22.67 -1.48 -9.88
C LYS A 131 -22.15 -0.95 -8.54
N PRO A 132 -21.10 -0.13 -8.52
CA PRO A 132 -20.55 0.45 -7.28
C PRO A 132 -21.58 1.12 -6.38
N ALA A 133 -22.56 1.83 -6.94
CA ALA A 133 -23.64 2.48 -6.15
C ALA A 133 -24.55 1.50 -5.38
N GLU A 134 -24.54 0.21 -5.74
CA GLU A 134 -25.35 -0.86 -5.14
C GLU A 134 -24.55 -1.69 -4.12
N MET A 135 -23.32 -1.26 -3.79
CA MET A 135 -22.39 -1.97 -2.92
C MET A 135 -22.02 -1.16 -1.69
N SER A 136 -21.82 -1.85 -0.56
CA SER A 136 -21.20 -1.25 0.61
C SER A 136 -19.75 -0.86 0.34
N GLY A 137 -19.16 0.05 1.17
CA GLY A 137 -17.76 0.44 1.03
C GLY A 137 -16.79 -0.74 1.08
N GLY A 138 -17.02 -1.72 1.96
CA GLY A 138 -16.20 -2.93 2.02
C GLY A 138 -16.32 -3.82 0.78
N GLN A 139 -17.51 -3.90 0.18
CA GLN A 139 -17.72 -4.61 -1.09
C GLN A 139 -17.00 -3.90 -2.24
N GLN A 140 -17.11 -2.57 -2.33
CA GLN A 140 -16.40 -1.77 -3.33
C GLN A 140 -14.88 -1.95 -3.19
N GLN A 141 -14.36 -1.98 -1.97
CA GLN A 141 -12.94 -2.21 -1.71
C GLN A 141 -12.49 -3.58 -2.20
N ARG A 142 -13.24 -4.66 -1.91
CA ARG A 142 -12.90 -6.00 -2.39
C ARG A 142 -12.92 -6.07 -3.92
N VAL A 143 -13.85 -5.39 -4.58
CA VAL A 143 -13.86 -5.26 -6.05
C VAL A 143 -12.64 -4.50 -6.56
N ALA A 144 -12.19 -3.43 -5.89
CA ALA A 144 -10.98 -2.69 -6.25
C ALA A 144 -9.72 -3.54 -6.08
N ILE A 145 -9.63 -4.34 -5.02
CA ILE A 145 -8.55 -5.31 -4.80
C ILE A 145 -8.57 -6.39 -5.88
N ALA A 146 -9.75 -6.96 -6.21
CA ALA A 146 -9.90 -7.94 -7.28
C ALA A 146 -9.41 -7.40 -8.62
N ARG A 147 -9.82 -6.18 -8.98
CA ARG A 147 -9.36 -5.49 -10.20
C ARG A 147 -7.84 -5.33 -10.23
N ALA A 148 -7.23 -5.00 -9.11
CA ALA A 148 -5.78 -4.85 -9.02
C ALA A 148 -5.06 -6.20 -9.17
N LEU A 149 -5.58 -7.27 -8.56
CA LEU A 149 -4.94 -8.59 -8.52
C LEU A 149 -5.18 -9.47 -9.73
N VAL A 150 -6.26 -9.23 -10.51
CA VAL A 150 -6.66 -10.11 -11.62
C VAL A 150 -5.56 -10.33 -12.67
N ARG A 151 -4.64 -9.38 -12.84
CA ARG A 151 -3.45 -9.48 -13.71
C ARG A 151 -2.24 -10.12 -13.05
N LYS A 152 -2.33 -10.51 -11.78
CA LYS A 152 -1.23 -11.07 -10.99
C LYS A 152 0.01 -10.16 -11.05
N PRO A 153 -0.09 -8.90 -10.58
CA PRO A 153 1.01 -7.95 -10.60
C PRO A 153 2.18 -8.45 -9.75
N SER A 154 3.40 -8.02 -10.08
CA SER A 154 4.58 -8.35 -9.27
C SER A 154 4.60 -7.60 -7.94
N LEU A 155 3.95 -6.44 -7.89
CA LEU A 155 3.85 -5.56 -6.72
C LEU A 155 2.47 -4.92 -6.66
N LEU A 156 1.83 -4.97 -5.49
CA LEU A 156 0.56 -4.32 -5.20
C LEU A 156 0.79 -3.11 -4.29
N LEU A 157 0.39 -1.94 -4.75
CA LEU A 157 0.42 -0.70 -3.98
C LEU A 157 -0.96 -0.40 -3.44
N MET A 158 -1.08 -0.04 -2.16
CA MET A 158 -2.35 0.31 -1.52
C MET A 158 -2.21 1.64 -0.80
N ASP A 159 -2.97 2.65 -1.23
CA ASP A 159 -2.96 4.00 -0.64
C ASP A 159 -4.17 4.18 0.26
N GLU A 160 -3.97 4.09 1.58
CA GLU A 160 -4.98 4.24 2.65
C GLU A 160 -6.31 3.51 2.35
N PRO A 161 -6.31 2.22 1.95
CA PRO A 161 -7.49 1.57 1.38
C PRO A 161 -8.64 1.39 2.38
N LEU A 162 -8.40 1.50 3.69
CA LEU A 162 -9.41 1.32 4.74
C LEU A 162 -9.89 2.64 5.37
N SER A 163 -9.32 3.79 4.98
CA SER A 163 -9.57 5.08 5.63
C SER A 163 -11.04 5.55 5.58
N ASN A 164 -11.76 5.21 4.51
CA ASN A 164 -13.14 5.64 4.27
C ASN A 164 -14.21 4.73 4.92
N LEU A 165 -13.80 3.77 5.77
CA LEU A 165 -14.67 2.80 6.38
C LEU A 165 -14.87 3.08 7.87
N ASP A 166 -16.03 2.68 8.41
CA ASP A 166 -16.27 2.68 9.85
C ASP A 166 -15.32 1.73 10.59
N SER A 167 -15.19 1.91 11.90
CA SER A 167 -14.20 1.18 12.72
C SER A 167 -14.45 -0.33 12.77
N ALA A 168 -15.72 -0.78 12.77
CA ALA A 168 -16.06 -2.19 12.84
C ALA A 168 -15.69 -2.91 11.53
N LEU A 169 -16.09 -2.33 10.40
CA LEU A 169 -15.79 -2.85 9.08
C LEU A 169 -14.28 -2.79 8.78
N ARG A 170 -13.59 -1.72 9.21
CA ARG A 170 -12.13 -1.59 9.09
C ARG A 170 -11.41 -2.72 9.81
N ASN A 171 -11.82 -3.05 11.05
CA ASN A 171 -11.24 -4.15 11.81
C ASN A 171 -11.43 -5.50 11.10
N GLN A 172 -12.64 -5.77 10.60
CA GLN A 172 -12.91 -7.00 9.85
C GLN A 172 -12.03 -7.10 8.59
N LEU A 173 -12.02 -6.06 7.76
CA LEU A 173 -11.27 -6.06 6.50
C LEU A 173 -9.76 -6.13 6.69
N ARG A 174 -9.22 -5.62 7.80
CA ARG A 174 -7.81 -5.78 8.16
C ARG A 174 -7.43 -7.26 8.25
N PHE A 175 -8.23 -8.07 8.95
CA PHE A 175 -7.97 -9.51 9.04
C PHE A 175 -8.13 -10.22 7.69
N GLU A 176 -9.10 -9.79 6.88
CA GLU A 176 -9.30 -10.33 5.54
C GLU A 176 -8.12 -10.04 4.60
N ILE A 177 -7.60 -8.80 4.61
CA ILE A 177 -6.40 -8.43 3.84
C ILE A 177 -5.20 -9.28 4.28
N LYS A 178 -5.02 -9.50 5.58
CA LYS A 178 -3.94 -10.36 6.09
C LYS A 178 -4.08 -11.80 5.63
N LYS A 179 -5.30 -12.34 5.65
CA LYS A 179 -5.61 -13.70 5.17
C LYS A 179 -5.36 -13.80 3.66
N LEU A 180 -5.83 -12.82 2.89
CA LEU A 180 -5.63 -12.71 1.45
C LEU A 180 -4.15 -12.67 1.09
N HIS A 181 -3.35 -11.84 1.77
CA HIS A 181 -1.91 -11.79 1.56
C HIS A 181 -1.25 -13.15 1.74
N LYS A 182 -1.64 -13.90 2.80
CA LYS A 182 -1.11 -15.25 3.05
C LYS A 182 -1.50 -16.25 1.97
N SER A 183 -2.71 -16.14 1.39
CA SER A 183 -3.18 -17.09 0.35
C SER A 183 -2.53 -16.81 -1.01
N ILE A 184 -2.36 -15.53 -1.38
CA ILE A 184 -1.85 -15.13 -2.69
C ILE A 184 -0.32 -15.02 -2.71
N GLY A 185 0.32 -14.73 -1.57
CA GLY A 185 1.76 -14.49 -1.49
C GLY A 185 2.21 -13.25 -2.28
N ALA A 186 1.32 -12.25 -2.46
CA ALA A 186 1.62 -11.03 -3.18
C ALA A 186 2.63 -10.16 -2.41
N THR A 187 3.50 -9.46 -3.12
CA THR A 187 4.33 -8.41 -2.52
C THR A 187 3.51 -7.13 -2.41
N ILE A 188 3.40 -6.56 -1.21
CA ILE A 188 2.51 -5.42 -0.94
C ILE A 188 3.29 -4.27 -0.33
N VAL A 189 3.08 -3.05 -0.85
CA VAL A 189 3.42 -1.78 -0.20
C VAL A 189 2.13 -1.08 0.17
N TYR A 190 1.87 -0.98 1.46
CA TYR A 190 0.64 -0.47 2.04
C TYR A 190 0.89 0.86 2.75
N VAL A 191 0.14 1.88 2.43
CA VAL A 191 0.19 3.19 3.09
C VAL A 191 -0.96 3.32 4.08
N THR A 192 -0.66 3.76 5.28
CA THR A 192 -1.66 4.12 6.29
C THR A 192 -1.12 5.16 7.27
N HIS A 193 -2.01 5.84 7.96
CA HIS A 193 -1.73 6.60 9.18
C HIS A 193 -2.24 5.90 10.45
N ASP A 194 -2.93 4.75 10.30
CA ASP A 194 -3.47 3.96 11.42
C ASP A 194 -2.41 3.00 11.95
N GLN A 195 -2.01 3.22 13.22
CA GLN A 195 -1.00 2.40 13.90
C GLN A 195 -1.44 0.94 14.06
N ALA A 196 -2.73 0.70 14.34
CA ALA A 196 -3.25 -0.64 14.52
C ALA A 196 -3.25 -1.45 13.21
N GLU A 197 -3.45 -0.78 12.05
CA GLU A 197 -3.25 -1.41 10.74
C GLU A 197 -1.79 -1.82 10.56
N ALA A 198 -0.86 -0.90 10.80
CA ALA A 198 0.57 -1.16 10.65
C ALA A 198 1.04 -2.32 11.54
N LEU A 199 0.72 -2.29 12.83
CA LEU A 199 1.11 -3.34 13.78
C LEU A 199 0.48 -4.71 13.49
N THR A 200 -0.70 -4.74 12.82
CA THR A 200 -1.41 -6.00 12.54
C THR A 200 -1.00 -6.62 11.21
N LEU A 201 -0.82 -5.78 10.17
CA LEU A 201 -0.64 -6.24 8.79
C LEU A 201 0.83 -6.44 8.42
N ALA A 202 1.72 -5.58 8.92
CA ALA A 202 3.07 -5.50 8.43
C ALA A 202 3.93 -6.71 8.76
N SER A 203 4.74 -7.14 7.80
CA SER A 203 5.97 -7.90 8.06
C SER A 203 7.06 -6.96 8.58
N ARG A 204 7.21 -5.80 7.93
CA ARG A 204 8.04 -4.66 8.37
C ARG A 204 7.29 -3.35 8.20
N ILE A 205 7.57 -2.41 9.11
CA ILE A 205 7.08 -1.03 9.08
C ILE A 205 8.23 -0.11 8.68
N ILE A 206 7.94 0.81 7.77
CA ILE A 206 8.80 1.95 7.46
C ILE A 206 8.10 3.19 8.02
N LEU A 207 8.61 3.72 9.11
CA LEU A 207 8.05 4.90 9.74
C LEU A 207 8.67 6.17 9.14
N LEU A 208 7.83 7.05 8.64
CA LEU A 208 8.19 8.27 7.93
C LEU A 208 7.82 9.53 8.71
N SER A 209 8.69 10.52 8.69
CA SER A 209 8.42 11.87 9.16
C SER A 209 9.19 12.89 8.32
N ASN A 210 8.53 14.00 7.94
CA ASN A 210 9.14 15.11 7.20
C ASN A 210 9.92 14.69 5.94
N GLY A 211 9.40 13.69 5.21
CA GLY A 211 10.02 13.17 4.00
C GLY A 211 11.26 12.30 4.20
N MET A 212 11.52 11.86 5.43
CA MET A 212 12.66 11.01 5.79
C MET A 212 12.18 9.75 6.53
N ILE A 213 12.93 8.67 6.39
CA ILE A 213 12.73 7.44 7.17
C ILE A 213 13.27 7.65 8.57
N GLN A 214 12.43 7.38 9.58
CA GLN A 214 12.80 7.46 10.99
C GLN A 214 13.25 6.13 11.55
N GLN A 215 12.60 5.04 11.13
CA GLN A 215 12.96 3.67 11.49
C GLN A 215 12.36 2.69 10.47
N ILE A 216 13.08 1.59 10.22
CA ILE A 216 12.60 0.40 9.53
C ILE A 216 12.77 -0.77 10.48
N GLY A 217 11.73 -1.57 10.69
CA GLY A 217 11.80 -2.75 11.54
C GLY A 217 10.50 -3.56 11.50
N THR A 218 10.51 -4.71 12.15
CA THR A 218 9.30 -5.48 12.43
C THR A 218 8.36 -4.67 13.33
N PRO A 219 7.06 -4.99 13.38
CA PRO A 219 6.13 -4.35 14.32
C PRO A 219 6.64 -4.38 15.77
N HIS A 220 7.31 -5.48 16.17
CA HIS A 220 7.89 -5.62 17.52
C HIS A 220 9.05 -4.64 17.74
N GLU A 221 10.03 -4.59 16.84
CA GLU A 221 11.19 -3.71 16.95
C GLU A 221 10.77 -2.24 16.99
N VAL A 222 9.87 -1.81 16.07
CA VAL A 222 9.44 -0.41 16.01
C VAL A 222 8.67 0.01 17.27
N PHE A 223 7.94 -0.93 17.90
CA PHE A 223 7.15 -0.66 19.10
C PHE A 223 7.97 -0.71 20.39
N TYR A 224 8.83 -1.72 20.57
CA TYR A 224 9.57 -1.95 21.82
C TYR A 224 11.00 -1.39 21.82
N GLU A 225 11.57 -1.14 20.63
CA GLU A 225 12.95 -0.65 20.45
C GLU A 225 12.96 0.59 19.54
N PRO A 226 12.25 1.68 19.95
CA PRO A 226 12.15 2.88 19.12
C PRO A 226 13.52 3.56 18.96
N ALA A 227 13.88 3.87 17.70
CA ALA A 227 15.18 4.46 17.36
C ALA A 227 15.34 5.92 17.83
N ASN A 228 14.25 6.62 18.07
CA ASN A 228 14.25 8.01 18.54
C ASN A 228 12.95 8.38 19.23
N GLU A 229 12.90 9.58 19.82
CA GLU A 229 11.75 10.12 20.53
C GLU A 229 10.49 10.21 19.66
N PHE A 230 10.64 10.57 18.37
CA PHE A 230 9.51 10.62 17.46
C PHE A 230 8.85 9.24 17.32
N VAL A 231 9.64 8.20 17.08
CA VAL A 231 9.14 6.83 16.95
C VAL A 231 8.42 6.39 18.23
N ALA A 232 9.07 6.61 19.38
CA ALA A 232 8.53 6.25 20.69
C ALA A 232 7.19 6.95 20.99
N THR A 233 7.07 8.23 20.66
CA THR A 233 5.86 9.02 20.92
C THR A 233 4.77 8.86 19.84
N PHE A 234 5.15 8.44 18.64
CA PHE A 234 4.22 8.23 17.54
C PHE A 234 3.43 6.92 17.71
N LEU A 235 4.07 5.87 18.21
CA LEU A 235 3.45 4.55 18.41
C LEU A 235 2.93 4.39 19.85
N GLY A 236 1.75 3.81 19.96
CA GLY A 236 1.14 3.49 21.25
C GLY A 236 -0.06 4.37 21.60
N ASN A 237 -1.03 3.73 22.24
CA ASN A 237 -2.20 4.38 22.81
C ASN A 237 -2.48 3.75 24.19
N PRO A 238 -2.31 4.48 25.30
CA PRO A 238 -1.92 5.89 25.40
C PRO A 238 -0.47 6.15 24.95
N LYS A 239 -0.17 7.42 24.61
CA LYS A 239 1.20 7.84 24.29
C LYS A 239 2.10 7.65 25.51
N ILE A 240 3.38 7.35 25.27
CA ILE A 240 4.38 7.25 26.33
C ILE A 240 4.58 8.62 27.01
N ASN A 241 4.90 8.59 28.29
CA ASN A 241 5.30 9.77 29.04
C ASN A 241 6.82 9.98 28.89
N LEU A 242 7.20 11.19 28.53
CA LEU A 242 8.61 11.60 28.47
C LEU A 242 8.96 12.42 29.69
N PHE A 243 10.04 12.04 30.38
CA PHE A 243 10.59 12.78 31.50
C PHE A 243 12.02 13.22 31.18
N THR A 244 12.33 14.49 31.40
CA THR A 244 13.73 14.95 31.38
C THR A 244 14.40 14.56 32.69
N SER A 245 15.68 14.19 32.66
CA SER A 245 16.44 13.77 33.84
C SER A 245 16.43 14.80 35.00
N ASN A 246 16.25 16.07 34.65
CA ASN A 246 16.13 17.16 35.65
C ASN A 246 14.84 17.09 36.49
N ASN A 247 13.83 16.33 36.12
CA ASN A 247 12.58 16.16 36.86
C ASN A 247 12.56 14.91 37.73
N LEU A 248 13.63 14.14 37.80
CA LEU A 248 13.73 12.91 38.58
C LEU A 248 14.45 13.12 39.95
N ILE A 249 14.82 14.37 40.29
CA ILE A 249 15.42 14.74 41.55
C ILE A 249 14.40 15.61 42.31
N ALA A 250 13.40 14.99 42.88
CA ALA A 250 12.56 15.57 43.91
C ALA A 250 12.11 14.47 44.89
#